data_36aeb332bca9d6d2f3d4bcd8e8ad01fd
#
_entry.id   36aeb332bca9d6d2f3d4bcd8e8ad01fd
#
_cell.length_a   1.000
_cell.length_b   1.000
_cell.length_c   1.000
_cell.angle_alpha   90.00
_cell.angle_beta   90.00
_cell.angle_gamma   90.00
#
_symmetry.space_group_name_H-M   'P 1'
#
loop_
_entity.id
_entity.type
_entity.pdbx_description
1 polymer ?
#
loop_
_entity_poly.entity_id
_entity_poly.type
_entity_poly.pdbx_seq_one_letter_code
_entity_poly.pdbx_strand_id
1 'polypeptide(L)'
;MLGFEEEPNTTGESYDRLKFNAKDGVWIRKYWNGSEAVEEVIDDNFNVVADLSEGGVRVGWANFATGGKPSVITVPIGNQLPQKPDDDHKKYFNVKLYNKEFGVINWGSNALSVLNWFDKVHDAYVKKTDKKELLPLLSFKGVSEPQSFGKATVKLPKGAFTKWVERPEAMIDYNKPNNTVKSDDTTEVKPEPKVSKEDLDTLSEDFDSDF
;
A
#
# COMPACT_ATOMS: atom_id res chain seq x y z
N MET A 1 33.04 16.11 -22.56
CA MET A 1 31.73 16.50 -22.03
C MET A 1 31.07 15.20 -21.58
N LEU A 2 31.06 14.95 -20.29
CA LEU A 2 30.29 13.84 -19.72
C LEU A 2 28.88 14.41 -19.49
N GLY A 3 27.98 14.16 -20.45
CA GLY A 3 26.58 14.54 -20.36
C GLY A 3 25.90 13.65 -19.32
N PHE A 4 25.78 14.15 -18.11
CA PHE A 4 24.75 13.70 -17.21
C PHE A 4 23.45 14.34 -17.70
N GLU A 5 22.77 13.71 -18.65
CA GLU A 5 21.38 14.00 -18.89
C GLU A 5 20.64 13.58 -17.62
N GLU A 6 20.18 14.57 -16.86
CA GLU A 6 19.18 14.33 -15.84
C GLU A 6 17.97 13.78 -16.60
N GLU A 7 17.75 12.46 -16.49
CA GLU A 7 16.50 11.88 -16.95
C GLU A 7 15.37 12.68 -16.30
N PRO A 8 14.45 13.25 -17.10
CA PRO A 8 13.30 13.93 -16.52
C PRO A 8 12.62 12.90 -15.61
N ASN A 9 12.54 13.24 -14.33
CA ASN A 9 11.89 12.46 -13.29
C ASN A 9 10.39 12.35 -13.61
N THR A 10 10.07 11.57 -14.65
CA THR A 10 8.72 11.19 -15.07
C THR A 10 8.22 9.98 -14.26
N THR A 11 8.60 9.86 -13.02
CA THR A 11 7.73 9.21 -12.08
C THR A 11 6.65 10.24 -11.75
N GLY A 12 5.62 10.30 -12.57
CA GLY A 12 4.30 10.72 -12.13
C GLY A 12 3.91 9.80 -10.98
N GLU A 13 4.55 10.02 -9.82
CA GLU A 13 4.15 9.35 -8.60
C GLU A 13 2.70 9.72 -8.42
N SER A 14 1.82 8.74 -8.62
CA SER A 14 0.45 8.84 -8.18
C SER A 14 0.49 9.44 -6.78
N TYR A 15 -0.04 10.64 -6.62
CA TYR A 15 -0.09 11.30 -5.31
C TYR A 15 -0.98 10.53 -4.33
N ASP A 16 -1.69 9.51 -4.81
CA ASP A 16 -2.56 8.67 -3.99
C ASP A 16 -1.73 7.79 -3.06
N ARG A 17 -1.68 8.21 -1.81
CA ARG A 17 -0.97 7.52 -0.74
C ARG A 17 -1.88 7.32 0.45
N LEU A 18 -1.79 6.12 1.01
CA LEU A 18 -2.39 5.80 2.30
C LEU A 18 -1.33 5.89 3.39
N LYS A 19 -1.68 6.50 4.50
CA LYS A 19 -0.85 6.61 5.70
C LYS A 19 -1.67 6.20 6.91
N PHE A 20 -1.08 5.43 7.80
CA PHE A 20 -1.64 5.15 9.10
C PHE A 20 -0.91 5.96 10.17
N ASN A 21 -1.64 6.79 10.90
CA ASN A 21 -1.12 7.52 12.06
C ASN A 21 -1.32 6.67 13.32
N ALA A 22 -0.28 5.97 13.75
CA ALA A 22 -0.36 5.07 14.90
C ALA A 22 -0.59 5.78 16.24
N LYS A 23 -0.27 7.08 16.38
CA LYS A 23 -0.52 7.85 17.60
C LYS A 23 -2.03 8.07 17.79
N ASP A 24 -2.70 8.47 16.75
CA ASP A 24 -4.12 8.83 16.77
C ASP A 24 -5.01 7.62 16.41
N GLY A 25 -4.46 6.62 15.72
CA GLY A 25 -5.18 5.44 15.25
C GLY A 25 -6.08 5.76 14.07
N VAL A 26 -5.64 6.60 13.14
CA VAL A 26 -6.45 7.02 12.00
C VAL A 26 -5.74 6.74 10.69
N TRP A 27 -6.53 6.41 9.68
CA TRP A 27 -6.09 6.30 8.30
C TRP A 27 -6.24 7.64 7.61
N ILE A 28 -5.22 8.05 6.85
CA ILE A 28 -5.18 9.31 6.11
C ILE A 28 -4.87 8.97 4.66
N ARG A 29 -5.75 9.38 3.76
CA ARG A 29 -5.51 9.38 2.33
C ARG A 29 -4.93 10.72 1.91
N LYS A 30 -3.88 10.68 1.09
CA LYS A 30 -3.31 11.86 0.43
C LYS A 30 -3.43 11.68 -1.07
N TYR A 31 -4.06 12.62 -1.75
CA TYR A 31 -4.27 12.55 -3.19
C TYR A 31 -4.25 13.93 -3.83
N TRP A 32 -4.11 13.95 -5.12
CA TRP A 32 -4.20 15.17 -5.92
C TRP A 32 -5.60 15.33 -6.50
N ASN A 33 -6.29 16.42 -6.19
CA ASN A 33 -7.67 16.66 -6.65
C ASN A 33 -7.76 17.37 -8.01
N GLY A 34 -6.64 17.56 -8.69
CA GLY A 34 -6.52 18.31 -9.95
C GLY A 34 -5.95 19.72 -9.77
N SER A 35 -5.99 20.29 -8.56
CA SER A 35 -5.47 21.62 -8.25
C SER A 35 -4.49 21.64 -7.07
N GLU A 36 -4.70 20.80 -6.08
CA GLU A 36 -3.88 20.77 -4.87
C GLU A 36 -3.79 19.36 -4.27
N ALA A 37 -2.80 19.17 -3.40
CA ALA A 37 -2.69 17.95 -2.60
C ALA A 37 -3.68 18.00 -1.43
N VAL A 38 -4.56 17.02 -1.37
CA VAL A 38 -5.59 16.87 -0.31
C VAL A 38 -5.18 15.78 0.66
N GLU A 39 -5.37 16.02 1.95
CA GLU A 39 -5.30 15.01 2.99
C GLU A 39 -6.70 14.87 3.62
N GLU A 40 -7.21 13.63 3.64
CA GLU A 40 -8.48 13.31 4.28
C GLU A 40 -8.34 12.13 5.23
N VAL A 41 -9.04 12.18 6.37
CA VAL A 41 -9.19 11.03 7.25
C VAL A 41 -10.28 10.16 6.66
N ILE A 42 -9.97 8.89 6.43
CA ILE A 42 -10.93 7.91 5.91
C ILE A 42 -11.43 7.02 7.04
N ASP A 43 -12.56 6.35 6.79
CA ASP A 43 -13.11 5.34 7.70
C ASP A 43 -12.05 4.26 7.99
N ASP A 44 -12.07 3.71 9.19
CA ASP A 44 -11.18 2.62 9.61
C ASP A 44 -11.73 1.22 9.27
N ASN A 45 -12.91 1.16 8.63
CA ASN A 45 -13.56 -0.05 8.13
C ASN A 45 -13.56 -0.06 6.60
N PHE A 46 -12.55 -0.66 6.01
CA PHE A 46 -12.44 -0.78 4.54
C PHE A 46 -11.68 -2.02 4.12
N ASN A 47 -11.83 -2.39 2.85
CA ASN A 47 -11.17 -3.55 2.27
C ASN A 47 -10.17 -3.11 1.19
N VAL A 48 -9.04 -3.78 1.13
CA VAL A 48 -8.03 -3.58 0.09
C VAL A 48 -7.52 -4.91 -0.44
N VAL A 49 -7.30 -4.99 -1.73
CA VAL A 49 -6.48 -6.05 -2.33
C VAL A 49 -5.03 -5.61 -2.16
N ALA A 50 -4.21 -6.42 -1.50
CA ALA A 50 -2.81 -6.10 -1.22
C ALA A 50 -1.88 -6.93 -2.09
N ASP A 51 -0.97 -6.31 -2.81
CA ASP A 51 0.11 -7.02 -3.48
C ASP A 51 1.27 -7.24 -2.51
N LEU A 52 1.20 -8.35 -1.77
CA LEU A 52 2.23 -8.72 -0.80
C LEU A 52 3.37 -9.56 -1.42
N SER A 53 3.39 -9.71 -2.74
CA SER A 53 4.47 -10.37 -3.47
C SER A 53 5.74 -9.51 -3.54
N GLU A 54 6.83 -10.10 -4.00
CA GLU A 54 8.10 -9.37 -4.25
C GLU A 54 7.93 -8.17 -5.19
N GLY A 55 6.97 -8.21 -6.13
CA GLY A 55 6.67 -7.11 -7.03
C GLY A 55 5.83 -5.99 -6.41
N GLY A 56 5.09 -6.26 -5.34
CA GLY A 56 4.16 -5.33 -4.69
C GLY A 56 4.69 -4.69 -3.42
N VAL A 57 5.62 -5.35 -2.71
CA VAL A 57 6.22 -4.83 -1.49
C VAL A 57 7.65 -4.39 -1.73
N ARG A 58 7.97 -3.18 -1.28
CA ARG A 58 9.33 -2.65 -1.26
C ARG A 58 9.73 -2.32 0.17
N VAL A 59 10.97 -2.63 0.51
CA VAL A 59 11.56 -2.39 1.85
C VAL A 59 12.88 -1.66 1.73
N GLY A 60 13.26 -0.90 2.74
CA GLY A 60 14.52 -0.16 2.74
C GLY A 60 14.57 0.94 3.77
N TRP A 61 14.98 2.12 3.33
CA TRP A 61 15.27 3.27 4.19
C TRP A 61 14.56 4.51 3.67
N ALA A 62 14.05 5.34 4.56
CA ALA A 62 13.47 6.62 4.23
C ALA A 62 13.82 7.69 5.25
N ASN A 63 14.10 8.90 4.76
CA ASN A 63 14.20 10.11 5.54
C ASN A 63 13.13 11.09 5.07
N PHE A 64 12.18 11.40 5.95
CA PHE A 64 11.07 12.33 5.71
C PHE A 64 11.30 13.70 6.35
N ALA A 65 12.45 13.90 7.04
CA ALA A 65 12.72 15.11 7.79
C ALA A 65 13.45 16.20 6.97
N THR A 66 13.69 15.98 5.69
CA THR A 66 14.55 16.85 4.85
C THR A 66 13.92 18.19 4.47
N GLY A 67 12.70 18.51 4.90
CA GLY A 67 12.00 19.76 4.54
C GLY A 67 11.68 19.92 3.05
N GLY A 68 11.98 18.90 2.24
CA GLY A 68 11.76 18.86 0.80
C GLY A 68 11.24 17.48 0.35
N LYS A 69 11.65 17.04 -0.83
CA LYS A 69 11.32 15.69 -1.31
C LYS A 69 11.95 14.65 -0.39
N PRO A 70 11.18 13.67 0.14
CA PRO A 70 11.74 12.61 0.97
C PRO A 70 12.81 11.81 0.25
N SER A 71 13.91 11.48 0.97
CA SER A 71 14.91 10.54 0.47
C SER A 71 14.43 9.11 0.77
N VAL A 72 14.20 8.30 -0.27
CA VAL A 72 13.69 6.93 -0.14
C VAL A 72 14.53 5.99 -1.00
N ILE A 73 15.13 4.98 -0.36
CA ILE A 73 15.93 3.95 -1.02
C ILE A 73 15.33 2.60 -0.67
N THR A 74 14.77 1.93 -1.65
CA THR A 74 14.06 0.66 -1.44
C THR A 74 14.41 -0.39 -2.48
N VAL A 75 14.28 -1.65 -2.08
CA VAL A 75 14.38 -2.83 -2.93
C VAL A 75 13.12 -3.68 -2.78
N PRO A 76 12.80 -4.57 -3.73
CA PRO A 76 11.75 -5.57 -3.53
C PRO A 76 11.99 -6.38 -2.26
N ILE A 77 10.90 -6.77 -1.58
CA ILE A 77 11.00 -7.63 -0.40
C ILE A 77 11.66 -8.97 -0.78
N GLY A 78 12.43 -9.56 0.13
CA GLY A 78 13.21 -10.77 -0.17
C GLY A 78 14.63 -10.49 -0.67
N ASN A 79 14.90 -9.29 -1.18
CA ASN A 79 16.25 -8.91 -1.58
C ASN A 79 17.06 -8.37 -0.39
N GLN A 80 18.39 -8.40 -0.53
CA GLN A 80 19.27 -7.81 0.47
C GLN A 80 18.98 -6.31 0.61
N LEU A 81 18.76 -5.87 1.85
CA LEU A 81 18.56 -4.45 2.14
C LEU A 81 19.78 -3.62 1.71
N PRO A 82 19.57 -2.47 1.07
CA PRO A 82 20.67 -1.55 0.77
C PRO A 82 21.34 -1.07 2.05
N GLN A 83 22.59 -0.63 1.93
CA GLN A 83 23.27 0.00 3.06
C GLN A 83 22.48 1.22 3.55
N LYS A 84 22.35 1.37 4.87
CA LYS A 84 21.72 2.54 5.47
C LYS A 84 22.54 3.79 5.09
N PRO A 85 21.92 4.82 4.48
CA PRO A 85 22.66 6.00 3.99
C PRO A 85 23.30 6.82 5.12
N ASP A 86 22.52 7.09 6.17
CA ASP A 86 22.92 7.89 7.34
C ASP A 86 22.03 7.58 8.55
N ASP A 87 22.25 8.27 9.68
CA ASP A 87 21.51 8.04 10.92
C ASP A 87 20.08 8.55 10.89
N ASP A 88 19.75 9.49 10.03
CA ASP A 88 18.41 10.08 9.89
C ASP A 88 17.46 9.18 9.09
N HIS A 89 18.00 8.29 8.27
CA HIS A 89 17.21 7.30 7.56
C HIS A 89 16.68 6.22 8.51
N LYS A 90 15.39 5.95 8.44
CA LYS A 90 14.70 4.92 9.22
C LYS A 90 14.22 3.80 8.31
N LYS A 91 14.09 2.59 8.86
CA LYS A 91 13.47 1.48 8.13
C LYS A 91 12.12 1.92 7.58
N TYR A 92 11.83 1.47 6.38
CA TYR A 92 10.63 1.85 5.65
C TYR A 92 10.11 0.67 4.83
N PHE A 93 8.79 0.54 4.74
CA PHE A 93 8.15 -0.30 3.74
C PHE A 93 7.19 0.53 2.90
N ASN A 94 6.92 0.04 1.71
CA ASN A 94 5.85 0.49 0.83
C ASN A 94 5.19 -0.72 0.20
N VAL A 95 3.86 -0.75 0.18
CA VAL A 95 3.06 -1.81 -0.40
C VAL A 95 2.01 -1.22 -1.32
N LYS A 96 1.80 -1.89 -2.45
CA LYS A 96 0.78 -1.54 -3.42
C LYS A 96 -0.55 -2.16 -3.01
N LEU A 97 -1.58 -1.34 -2.91
CA LEU A 97 -2.94 -1.72 -2.55
C LEU A 97 -3.89 -1.32 -3.67
N TYR A 98 -5.02 -2.00 -3.72
CA TYR A 98 -6.16 -1.59 -4.54
C TYR A 98 -7.43 -1.56 -3.69
N ASN A 99 -8.16 -0.49 -3.81
CA ASN A 99 -9.49 -0.32 -3.23
C ASN A 99 -10.45 0.13 -4.34
N LYS A 100 -11.70 -0.33 -4.30
CA LYS A 100 -12.70 0.00 -5.35
C LYS A 100 -13.00 1.49 -5.44
N GLU A 101 -12.92 2.21 -4.31
CA GLU A 101 -13.22 3.64 -4.23
C GLU A 101 -12.00 4.49 -4.61
N PHE A 102 -10.82 4.08 -4.16
CA PHE A 102 -9.59 4.88 -4.31
C PHE A 102 -8.75 4.46 -5.52
N GLY A 103 -9.04 3.32 -6.14
CA GLY A 103 -8.18 2.74 -7.17
C GLY A 103 -6.89 2.15 -6.59
N VAL A 104 -5.80 2.24 -7.37
CA VAL A 104 -4.47 1.80 -6.92
C VAL A 104 -3.86 2.87 -6.03
N ILE A 105 -3.46 2.48 -4.83
CA ILE A 105 -2.91 3.36 -3.82
C ILE A 105 -1.67 2.72 -3.18
N ASN A 106 -0.69 3.52 -2.80
CA ASN A 106 0.50 3.06 -2.09
C ASN A 106 0.37 3.34 -0.60
N TRP A 107 0.64 2.32 0.22
CA TRP A 107 0.75 2.47 1.66
C TRP A 107 2.17 2.23 2.12
N GLY A 108 2.72 3.18 2.84
CA GLY A 108 4.06 3.06 3.40
C GLY A 108 4.17 3.66 4.79
N SER A 109 5.13 3.16 5.56
CA SER A 109 5.41 3.66 6.90
C SER A 109 6.87 3.44 7.29
N ASN A 110 7.38 4.36 8.13
CA ASN A 110 8.65 4.23 8.84
C ASN A 110 8.44 4.17 10.38
N ALA A 111 7.20 4.16 10.84
CA ALA A 111 6.88 4.00 12.26
C ALA A 111 7.14 2.56 12.69
N LEU A 112 8.01 2.34 13.67
CA LEU A 112 8.46 1.01 14.08
C LEU A 112 7.33 0.09 14.52
N SER A 113 6.29 0.62 15.18
CA SER A 113 5.11 -0.15 15.56
C SER A 113 4.33 -0.66 14.35
N VAL A 114 4.18 0.18 13.31
CA VAL A 114 3.50 -0.19 12.07
C VAL A 114 4.36 -1.16 11.24
N LEU A 115 5.68 -0.97 11.24
CA LEU A 115 6.61 -1.92 10.62
C LEU A 115 6.48 -3.31 11.23
N ASN A 116 6.50 -3.42 12.56
CA ASN A 116 6.37 -4.69 13.25
C ASN A 116 4.99 -5.34 13.04
N TRP A 117 3.94 -4.54 12.92
CA TRP A 117 2.61 -5.03 12.57
C TRP A 117 2.59 -5.56 11.14
N PHE A 118 3.13 -4.81 10.18
CA PHE A 118 3.18 -5.21 8.78
C PHE A 118 4.02 -6.48 8.57
N ASP A 119 5.13 -6.62 9.29
CA ASP A 119 5.99 -7.80 9.27
C ASP A 119 5.20 -9.07 9.63
N LYS A 120 4.37 -9.02 10.70
CA LYS A 120 3.49 -10.12 11.07
C LYS A 120 2.45 -10.44 9.98
N VAL A 121 1.88 -9.43 9.34
CA VAL A 121 0.94 -9.60 8.23
C VAL A 121 1.64 -10.27 7.05
N HIS A 122 2.83 -9.81 6.70
CA HIS A 122 3.61 -10.41 5.62
C HIS A 122 4.04 -11.85 5.94
N ASP A 123 4.47 -12.15 7.15
CA ASP A 123 4.78 -13.51 7.60
C ASP A 123 3.56 -14.44 7.49
N ALA A 124 2.38 -13.96 7.88
CA ALA A 124 1.15 -14.72 7.74
C ALA A 124 0.79 -14.97 6.27
N TYR A 125 1.05 -14.00 5.38
CA TYR A 125 0.90 -14.16 3.94
C TYR A 125 1.85 -15.24 3.42
N VAL A 126 3.14 -15.18 3.73
CA VAL A 126 4.14 -16.14 3.26
C VAL A 126 3.79 -17.57 3.68
N LYS A 127 3.28 -17.76 4.89
CA LYS A 127 2.86 -19.08 5.40
C LYS A 127 1.63 -19.66 4.69
N LYS A 128 0.80 -18.81 4.09
CA LYS A 128 -0.46 -19.21 3.43
C LYS A 128 -0.36 -19.23 1.90
N THR A 129 0.77 -18.81 1.34
CA THR A 129 0.88 -18.64 -0.11
C THR A 129 1.27 -19.92 -0.83
N ASP A 130 0.28 -20.76 -1.07
CA ASP A 130 0.26 -21.81 -2.11
C ASP A 130 -0.38 -21.31 -3.44
N LYS A 131 -0.98 -20.11 -3.42
CA LYS A 131 -1.77 -19.52 -4.49
C LYS A 131 -1.05 -18.33 -5.14
N LYS A 132 0.04 -18.62 -5.87
CA LYS A 132 0.95 -17.61 -6.43
C LYS A 132 0.31 -16.57 -7.37
N GLU A 133 -0.85 -16.85 -7.93
CA GLU A 133 -1.51 -15.97 -8.91
C GLU A 133 -2.59 -15.08 -8.28
N LEU A 134 -3.00 -15.38 -7.06
CA LEU A 134 -4.03 -14.64 -6.35
C LEU A 134 -3.43 -13.65 -5.35
N LEU A 135 -4.14 -12.56 -5.12
CA LEU A 135 -3.79 -11.56 -4.13
C LEU A 135 -4.72 -11.66 -2.90
N PRO A 136 -4.20 -11.42 -1.69
CA PRO A 136 -5.03 -11.40 -0.50
C PRO A 136 -5.91 -10.16 -0.45
N LEU A 137 -7.17 -10.33 -0.08
CA LEU A 137 -8.04 -9.26 0.36
C LEU A 137 -7.83 -9.06 1.86
N LEU A 138 -7.36 -7.87 2.24
CA LEU A 138 -7.26 -7.43 3.63
C LEU A 138 -8.51 -6.64 3.99
N SER A 139 -9.16 -7.03 5.08
CA SER A 139 -10.26 -6.27 5.67
C SER A 139 -9.76 -5.57 6.93
N PHE A 140 -9.81 -4.25 6.95
CA PHE A 140 -9.56 -3.46 8.14
C PHE A 140 -10.88 -3.24 8.87
N LYS A 141 -10.89 -3.43 10.20
CA LYS A 141 -12.06 -3.30 11.07
C LYS A 141 -11.67 -2.54 12.34
N GLY A 142 -11.42 -1.26 12.17
CA GLY A 142 -11.03 -0.40 13.28
C GLY A 142 -9.56 -0.51 13.67
N VAL A 143 -9.26 -0.10 14.88
CA VAL A 143 -7.91 -0.06 15.46
C VAL A 143 -7.88 -0.77 16.82
N SER A 144 -6.67 -1.17 17.23
CA SER A 144 -6.46 -1.80 18.54
C SER A 144 -6.73 -0.81 19.68
N GLU A 145 -6.95 -1.35 20.88
CA GLU A 145 -6.78 -0.56 22.09
C GLU A 145 -5.38 0.04 22.14
N PRO A 146 -5.22 1.19 22.83
CA PRO A 146 -3.91 1.80 23.00
C PRO A 146 -2.91 0.84 23.63
N GLN A 147 -1.74 0.69 23.03
CA GLN A 147 -0.68 -0.20 23.48
C GLN A 147 0.60 0.59 23.73
N SER A 148 1.34 0.21 24.79
CA SER A 148 2.67 0.78 25.03
C SER A 148 3.67 0.23 24.02
N PHE A 149 4.40 1.12 23.37
CA PHE A 149 5.48 0.81 22.45
C PHE A 149 6.70 1.66 22.78
N GLY A 150 7.62 1.11 23.57
CA GLY A 150 8.69 1.88 24.17
C GLY A 150 8.15 2.98 25.10
N LYS A 151 8.45 4.24 24.78
CA LYS A 151 7.95 5.42 25.52
C LYS A 151 6.66 6.01 24.94
N ALA A 152 6.17 5.45 23.84
CA ALA A 152 4.97 5.95 23.16
C ALA A 152 3.76 5.04 23.39
N THR A 153 2.57 5.63 23.36
CA THR A 153 1.31 4.90 23.26
C THR A 153 0.86 4.92 21.82
N VAL A 154 0.56 3.76 21.26
CA VAL A 154 0.16 3.60 19.85
C VAL A 154 -1.10 2.76 19.73
N LYS A 155 -1.84 2.99 18.66
CA LYS A 155 -2.92 2.12 18.18
C LYS A 155 -2.45 1.48 16.89
N LEU A 156 -2.83 0.24 16.64
CA LEU A 156 -2.45 -0.49 15.43
C LEU A 156 -3.70 -0.85 14.62
N PRO A 157 -3.61 -0.98 13.30
CA PRO A 157 -4.74 -1.40 12.50
C PRO A 157 -5.19 -2.81 12.90
N LYS A 158 -6.50 -3.03 13.05
CA LYS A 158 -7.07 -4.37 13.08
C LYS A 158 -7.36 -4.76 11.65
N GLY A 159 -6.58 -5.69 11.12
CA GLY A 159 -6.71 -6.18 9.74
C GLY A 159 -6.61 -7.69 9.69
N ALA A 160 -7.40 -8.31 8.84
CA ALA A 160 -7.40 -9.76 8.65
C ALA A 160 -7.44 -10.12 7.15
N PHE A 161 -6.83 -11.27 6.81
CA PHE A 161 -7.04 -11.87 5.50
C PHE A 161 -8.42 -12.48 5.44
N THR A 162 -9.24 -12.04 4.49
CA THR A 162 -10.60 -12.55 4.35
C THR A 162 -10.75 -13.54 3.21
N LYS A 163 -10.13 -13.28 2.08
CA LYS A 163 -10.13 -14.19 0.92
C LYS A 163 -8.97 -13.90 -0.03
N TRP A 164 -8.77 -14.80 -0.99
CA TRP A 164 -7.88 -14.61 -2.12
C TRP A 164 -8.68 -14.21 -3.34
N VAL A 165 -8.19 -13.24 -4.09
CA VAL A 165 -8.85 -12.68 -5.27
C VAL A 165 -7.88 -12.59 -6.44
N GLU A 166 -8.40 -12.57 -7.65
CA GLU A 166 -7.63 -12.28 -8.84
C GLU A 166 -7.03 -10.88 -8.77
N ARG A 167 -5.90 -10.69 -9.42
CA ARG A 167 -5.26 -9.38 -9.49
C ARG A 167 -6.17 -8.40 -10.24
N PRO A 168 -6.58 -7.29 -9.64
CA PRO A 168 -7.35 -6.26 -10.34
C PRO A 168 -6.61 -5.75 -11.58
N GLU A 169 -7.30 -5.54 -12.68
CA GLU A 169 -6.71 -5.04 -13.94
C GLU A 169 -5.93 -3.73 -13.72
N ALA A 170 -6.46 -2.82 -12.92
CA ALA A 170 -5.79 -1.57 -12.54
C ALA A 170 -4.40 -1.78 -11.90
N MET A 171 -4.16 -2.92 -11.26
CA MET A 171 -2.85 -3.25 -10.70
C MET A 171 -1.90 -3.88 -11.73
N ILE A 172 -2.39 -4.40 -12.84
CA ILE A 172 -1.59 -5.01 -13.92
C ILE A 172 -0.90 -3.92 -14.72
N ASP A 173 -1.64 -2.89 -15.13
CA ASP A 173 -1.12 -1.81 -15.98
C ASP A 173 -0.12 -0.92 -15.25
N TYR A 174 -0.20 -0.87 -13.94
CA TYR A 174 0.72 -0.08 -13.11
C TYR A 174 2.18 -0.61 -13.14
N ASN A 175 2.41 -1.83 -13.55
CA ASN A 175 3.75 -2.45 -13.61
C ASN A 175 4.40 -2.37 -15.00
N LYS A 176 3.70 -1.85 -16.01
CA LYS A 176 4.30 -1.61 -17.32
C LYS A 176 5.10 -0.32 -17.30
N PRO A 177 6.37 -0.30 -17.73
CA PRO A 177 7.06 0.96 -17.94
C PRO A 177 6.24 1.80 -18.92
N ASN A 178 6.01 3.06 -18.58
CA ASN A 178 5.27 4.02 -19.41
C ASN A 178 6.02 4.25 -20.73
N ASN A 179 5.86 3.35 -21.68
CA ASN A 179 6.18 3.56 -23.09
C ASN A 179 4.86 3.73 -23.84
N THR A 180 4.22 4.90 -23.71
CA THR A 180 3.15 5.28 -24.60
C THR A 180 3.23 6.76 -24.92
N VAL A 181 3.86 7.02 -26.06
CA VAL A 181 3.59 8.15 -26.91
C VAL A 181 2.09 8.14 -27.23
N LYS A 182 1.41 9.23 -26.97
CA LYS A 182 0.01 9.45 -27.34
C LYS A 182 -0.14 9.32 -28.85
N SER A 183 -1.03 8.48 -29.30
CA SER A 183 -1.73 8.64 -30.55
C SER A 183 -3.22 8.62 -30.26
N ASP A 184 -3.87 9.72 -30.61
CA ASP A 184 -5.33 9.85 -30.65
C ASP A 184 -5.93 8.76 -31.52
N ASP A 185 -6.99 8.12 -31.11
CA ASP A 185 -8.30 8.12 -31.79
C ASP A 185 -9.32 7.18 -31.13
N THR A 186 -10.50 7.72 -30.90
CA THR A 186 -11.87 7.20 -31.07
C THR A 186 -12.31 5.88 -30.42
N THR A 187 -13.20 6.07 -29.43
CA THR A 187 -14.51 5.40 -29.20
C THR A 187 -14.61 3.87 -29.40
N GLU A 188 -14.84 3.13 -28.32
CA GLU A 188 -15.96 2.20 -28.22
C GLU A 188 -16.24 1.80 -26.77
N VAL A 189 -17.49 2.02 -26.37
CA VAL A 189 -18.07 1.60 -25.09
C VAL A 189 -18.35 0.09 -25.17
N LYS A 190 -17.82 -0.69 -24.23
CA LYS A 190 -18.22 -2.07 -24.04
C LYS A 190 -18.51 -2.38 -22.57
N PRO A 191 -19.51 -3.19 -22.25
CA PRO A 191 -20.24 -3.14 -20.99
C PRO A 191 -19.52 -3.84 -19.83
N GLU A 192 -19.76 -3.30 -18.63
CA GLU A 192 -19.31 -3.82 -17.34
C GLU A 192 -19.79 -5.26 -17.06
N PRO A 193 -18.97 -6.14 -16.49
CA PRO A 193 -19.46 -7.38 -15.90
C PRO A 193 -20.11 -7.08 -14.55
N LYS A 194 -21.40 -7.33 -14.45
CA LYS A 194 -22.19 -7.28 -13.22
C LYS A 194 -21.71 -8.36 -12.25
N VAL A 195 -21.04 -7.96 -11.18
CA VAL A 195 -20.85 -8.80 -9.99
C VAL A 195 -22.10 -8.67 -9.15
N SER A 196 -22.79 -9.79 -8.90
CA SER A 196 -24.05 -9.82 -8.17
C SER A 196 -23.84 -9.49 -6.69
N LYS A 197 -24.83 -8.80 -6.11
CA LYS A 197 -24.85 -8.41 -4.69
C LYS A 197 -24.98 -9.58 -3.70
N GLU A 198 -25.17 -10.80 -4.18
CA GLU A 198 -25.43 -11.97 -3.35
C GLU A 198 -24.18 -12.63 -2.75
N ASP A 199 -22.97 -12.29 -3.25
CA ASP A 199 -21.71 -12.88 -2.72
C ASP A 199 -21.15 -12.15 -1.47
N LEU A 200 -21.82 -11.12 -1.00
CA LEU A 200 -21.33 -10.28 0.11
C LEU A 200 -21.88 -10.65 1.50
N ASP A 201 -22.98 -11.42 1.56
CA ASP A 201 -23.70 -11.61 2.83
C ASP A 201 -23.45 -12.96 3.55
N THR A 202 -22.65 -13.87 3.00
CA THR A 202 -22.52 -15.23 3.56
C THR A 202 -21.25 -15.52 4.35
N LEU A 203 -20.44 -14.53 4.70
CA LEU A 203 -19.15 -14.77 5.41
C LEU A 203 -18.99 -13.98 6.71
N SER A 204 -20.02 -13.92 7.54
CA SER A 204 -19.93 -13.27 8.85
C SER A 204 -19.80 -14.20 10.06
N GLU A 205 -19.65 -15.50 9.87
CA GLU A 205 -19.50 -16.44 11.01
C GLU A 205 -18.20 -17.24 10.86
N ASP A 206 -17.42 -17.23 11.92
CA ASP A 206 -16.18 -17.96 12.21
C ASP A 206 -14.84 -17.24 11.91
N PHE A 207 -14.52 -16.22 12.71
CA PHE A 207 -13.13 -15.92 13.05
C PHE A 207 -13.02 -15.27 14.44
N ASP A 208 -13.10 -16.10 15.46
CA ASP A 208 -12.58 -15.77 16.79
C ASP A 208 -11.08 -16.09 16.84
N SER A 209 -10.34 -15.10 17.35
CA SER A 209 -9.02 -15.17 17.97
C SER A 209 -7.89 -15.84 17.18
N ASP A 210 -6.95 -15.02 16.68
CA ASP A 210 -5.51 -15.23 16.92
C ASP A 210 -4.66 -14.19 16.13
N PHE A 211 -4.67 -12.93 16.63
CA PHE A 211 -3.54 -12.00 16.40
C PHE A 211 -3.44 -10.98 17.54
#